data_a6b90a5fe01704540fb929e3ec69df01
#
_entry.id   a6b90a5fe01704540fb929e3ec69df01
#
_cell.length_a   1.000
_cell.length_b   1.000
_cell.length_c   1.000
_cell.angle_alpha   90.00
_cell.angle_beta   90.00
_cell.angle_gamma   90.00
#
_symmetry.space_group_name_H-M   'P 1'
#
loop_
_entity.id
_entity.type
_entity.pdbx_description
1 polymer ?
#
loop_
_entity_poly.entity_id
_entity_poly.type
_entity_poly.pdbx_seq_one_letter_code
_entity_poly.pdbx_strand_id
1 'polypeptide(L)'
;MITKIDEFIKRAYDTACSHGFHDEKTSVEHQMMLVISEIGEAVEADRKNLHANPAGFEKCIGIEYHQRFKDYVKDSVEDEIADVCIRLFDMCGYFGINPWRAGEEVLTLRNDWENEFGRMTFTEQAYALVQLLAPCCSPMANEPSKSALNHIFGSVLFFIYYWSKNLGFDLAWHIEQKMKYNESRGYKHGKKY
;
A
#
# COMPACT_ATOMS: atom_id res chain seq x y z
N MET A 1 -5.27 4.26 12.01
CA MET A 1 -5.20 3.21 10.97
C MET A 1 -5.88 1.92 11.43
N ILE A 2 -5.56 1.42 12.59
CA ILE A 2 -5.99 0.11 13.15
C ILE A 2 -7.52 -0.10 13.09
N THR A 3 -8.31 0.90 13.45
CA THR A 3 -9.78 0.81 13.53
C THR A 3 -10.49 0.77 12.16
N LYS A 4 -9.78 0.99 11.05
CA LYS A 4 -10.34 1.08 9.70
C LYS A 4 -9.85 -0.02 8.74
N ILE A 5 -9.04 -0.97 9.20
CA ILE A 5 -8.44 -1.96 8.29
C ILE A 5 -9.49 -2.82 7.59
N ASP A 6 -10.50 -3.30 8.31
CA ASP A 6 -11.60 -4.08 7.70
C ASP A 6 -12.34 -3.27 6.63
N GLU A 7 -12.57 -1.98 6.88
CA GLU A 7 -13.18 -1.06 5.92
C GLU A 7 -12.28 -0.87 4.69
N PHE A 8 -10.99 -0.67 4.89
CA PHE A 8 -10.02 -0.49 3.80
C PHE A 8 -9.89 -1.75 2.94
N ILE A 9 -9.81 -2.93 3.55
CA ILE A 9 -9.79 -4.22 2.84
C ILE A 9 -11.05 -4.37 1.98
N LYS A 10 -12.22 -4.15 2.57
CA LYS A 10 -13.48 -4.26 1.84
C LYS A 10 -13.55 -3.28 0.67
N ARG A 11 -13.26 -2.00 0.91
CA ARG A 11 -13.33 -0.96 -0.13
C ARG A 11 -12.33 -1.18 -1.26
N ALA A 12 -11.08 -1.56 -0.95
CA ALA A 12 -10.07 -1.84 -1.95
C ALA A 12 -10.51 -2.98 -2.87
N TYR A 13 -10.98 -4.09 -2.30
CA TYR A 13 -11.45 -5.24 -3.04
C TYR A 13 -12.72 -4.93 -3.86
N ASP A 14 -13.73 -4.28 -3.28
CA ASP A 14 -14.96 -3.91 -3.98
C ASP A 14 -14.65 -2.97 -5.16
N THR A 15 -13.75 -2.00 -4.97
CA THR A 15 -13.31 -1.08 -6.02
C THR A 15 -12.58 -1.83 -7.13
N ALA A 16 -11.66 -2.73 -6.79
CA ALA A 16 -10.93 -3.53 -7.77
C ALA A 16 -11.89 -4.42 -8.60
N CYS A 17 -12.86 -5.08 -7.95
CA CYS A 17 -13.90 -5.85 -8.62
C CYS A 17 -14.74 -4.98 -9.57
N SER A 18 -15.21 -3.83 -9.11
CA SER A 18 -16.06 -2.94 -9.91
C SER A 18 -15.34 -2.34 -11.12
N HIS A 19 -14.02 -2.23 -11.05
CA HIS A 19 -13.16 -1.75 -12.14
C HIS A 19 -12.59 -2.87 -13.03
N GLY A 20 -13.00 -4.14 -12.83
CA GLY A 20 -12.63 -5.27 -13.70
C GLY A 20 -11.24 -5.83 -13.48
N PHE A 21 -10.56 -5.50 -12.36
CA PHE A 21 -9.24 -6.05 -12.06
C PHE A 21 -9.29 -7.54 -11.67
N HIS A 22 -10.47 -8.04 -11.26
CA HIS A 22 -10.73 -9.44 -10.92
C HIS A 22 -11.55 -10.20 -11.98
N ASP A 23 -11.78 -9.61 -13.19
CA ASP A 23 -12.47 -10.30 -14.29
C ASP A 23 -11.70 -11.55 -14.76
N GLU A 24 -10.38 -11.53 -14.63
CA GLU A 24 -9.52 -12.66 -14.95
C GLU A 24 -8.70 -13.07 -13.71
N LYS A 25 -8.53 -14.37 -13.50
CA LYS A 25 -7.68 -14.88 -12.42
C LYS A 25 -6.21 -14.56 -12.72
N THR A 26 -5.55 -13.88 -11.81
CA THR A 26 -4.11 -13.62 -11.87
C THR A 26 -3.35 -14.41 -10.82
N SER A 27 -2.07 -14.70 -11.06
CA SER A 27 -1.22 -15.39 -10.08
C SER A 27 -0.81 -14.46 -8.94
N VAL A 28 -0.39 -15.05 -7.81
CA VAL A 28 0.15 -14.29 -6.67
C VAL A 28 1.39 -13.51 -7.09
N GLU A 29 2.24 -14.09 -7.92
CA GLU A 29 3.45 -13.44 -8.46
C GLU A 29 3.10 -12.18 -9.25
N HIS A 30 2.06 -12.26 -10.09
CA HIS A 30 1.58 -11.09 -10.82
C HIS A 30 1.16 -9.97 -9.86
N GLN A 31 0.34 -10.29 -8.88
CA GLN A 31 -0.12 -9.32 -7.88
C GLN A 31 1.05 -8.74 -7.07
N MET A 32 2.02 -9.58 -6.66
CA MET A 32 3.22 -9.11 -5.96
C MET A 32 4.07 -8.18 -6.82
N MET A 33 4.21 -8.44 -8.12
CA MET A 33 4.93 -7.53 -9.00
C MET A 33 4.25 -6.16 -9.11
N LEU A 34 2.91 -6.11 -9.05
CA LEU A 34 2.20 -4.83 -9.02
C LEU A 34 2.44 -4.08 -7.70
N VAL A 35 2.52 -4.79 -6.56
CA VAL A 35 2.93 -4.17 -5.28
C VAL A 35 4.36 -3.63 -5.37
N ILE A 36 5.30 -4.41 -5.93
CA ILE A 36 6.70 -4.00 -6.10
C ILE A 36 6.81 -2.80 -7.05
N SER A 37 5.96 -2.70 -8.08
CA SER A 37 5.97 -1.52 -8.97
C SER A 37 5.63 -0.23 -8.23
N GLU A 38 4.65 -0.25 -7.30
CA GLU A 38 4.33 0.94 -6.48
C GLU A 38 5.49 1.31 -5.53
N ILE A 39 6.21 0.30 -4.98
CA ILE A 39 7.45 0.57 -4.21
C ILE A 39 8.49 1.26 -5.09
N GLY A 40 8.64 0.83 -6.35
CA GLY A 40 9.53 1.46 -7.32
C GLY A 40 9.11 2.90 -7.67
N GLU A 41 7.79 3.16 -7.79
CA GLU A 41 7.24 4.49 -8.02
C GLU A 41 7.50 5.40 -6.80
N ALA A 42 7.37 4.89 -5.57
CA ALA A 42 7.75 5.62 -4.36
C ALA A 42 9.24 5.99 -4.33
N VAL A 43 10.13 5.08 -4.74
CA VAL A 43 11.59 5.37 -4.86
C VAL A 43 11.84 6.45 -5.92
N GLU A 44 11.12 6.42 -7.04
CA GLU A 44 11.28 7.44 -8.08
C GLU A 44 10.72 8.80 -7.62
N ALA A 45 9.65 8.83 -6.85
CA ALA A 45 9.12 10.04 -6.23
C ALA A 45 10.13 10.64 -5.24
N ASP A 46 10.74 9.81 -4.37
CA ASP A 46 11.79 10.24 -3.43
C ASP A 46 13.00 10.83 -4.16
N ARG A 47 13.47 10.16 -5.22
CA ARG A 47 14.58 10.68 -6.05
C ARG A 47 14.30 12.04 -6.66
N LYS A 48 13.04 12.36 -6.93
CA LYS A 48 12.58 13.65 -7.45
C LYS A 48 12.20 14.64 -6.34
N ASN A 49 12.30 14.25 -5.08
CA ASN A 49 11.84 15.01 -3.92
C ASN A 49 10.36 15.46 -4.04
N LEU A 50 9.51 14.53 -4.53
CA LEU A 50 8.08 14.76 -4.71
C LEU A 50 7.32 14.29 -3.47
N HIS A 51 6.85 15.26 -2.70
CA HIS A 51 6.06 15.04 -1.49
C HIS A 51 4.67 15.65 -1.62
N ALA A 52 3.68 14.98 -1.03
CA ALA A 52 2.32 15.48 -0.96
C ALA A 52 2.25 16.78 -0.15
N ASN A 53 1.27 17.61 -0.50
CA ASN A 53 0.95 18.83 0.25
C ASN A 53 -0.48 18.77 0.82
N PRO A 54 -0.73 18.03 1.93
CA PRO A 54 -2.06 17.92 2.53
C PRO A 54 -2.64 19.26 2.93
N ALA A 55 -1.81 20.19 3.43
CA ALA A 55 -2.28 21.53 3.82
C ALA A 55 -2.78 22.36 2.63
N GLY A 56 -2.12 22.23 1.47
CA GLY A 56 -2.57 22.83 0.21
C GLY A 56 -3.88 22.18 -0.27
N PHE A 57 -3.92 20.84 -0.23
CA PHE A 57 -5.11 20.07 -0.57
C PHE A 57 -6.35 20.50 0.23
N GLU A 58 -6.23 20.62 1.56
CA GLU A 58 -7.34 21.03 2.43
C GLU A 58 -7.81 22.48 2.22
N LYS A 59 -6.91 23.39 1.85
CA LYS A 59 -7.24 24.80 1.61
C LYS A 59 -7.97 25.02 0.29
N CYS A 60 -7.79 24.18 -0.71
CA CYS A 60 -8.34 24.36 -2.05
C CYS A 60 -9.74 23.79 -2.23
N ILE A 61 -10.68 24.09 -1.33
CA ILE A 61 -12.05 23.55 -1.30
C ILE A 61 -12.86 23.88 -2.56
N GLY A 62 -12.54 24.98 -3.23
CA GLY A 62 -13.22 25.43 -4.46
C GLY A 62 -12.83 24.69 -5.73
N ILE A 63 -11.81 23.83 -5.68
CA ILE A 63 -11.35 23.00 -6.81
C ILE A 63 -12.00 21.62 -6.71
N GLU A 64 -12.40 21.08 -7.85
CA GLU A 64 -12.95 19.72 -7.94
C GLU A 64 -11.95 18.70 -7.37
N TYR A 65 -12.49 17.68 -6.64
CA TYR A 65 -11.67 16.74 -5.87
C TYR A 65 -10.56 16.08 -6.70
N HIS A 66 -10.91 15.60 -7.89
CA HIS A 66 -9.98 14.86 -8.76
C HIS A 66 -8.80 15.72 -9.21
N GLN A 67 -9.06 17.00 -9.55
CA GLN A 67 -8.01 17.94 -9.92
C GLN A 67 -7.14 18.28 -8.70
N ARG A 68 -7.77 18.54 -7.55
CA ARG A 68 -7.09 18.83 -6.30
C ARG A 68 -6.17 17.68 -5.86
N PHE A 69 -6.64 16.42 -6.00
CA PHE A 69 -5.81 15.27 -5.72
C PHE A 69 -4.57 15.22 -6.62
N LYS A 70 -4.75 15.46 -7.92
CA LYS A 70 -3.64 15.52 -8.89
C LYS A 70 -2.62 16.60 -8.57
N ASP A 71 -3.08 17.76 -8.13
CA ASP A 71 -2.21 18.93 -7.93
C ASP A 71 -1.41 18.85 -6.63
N TYR A 72 -1.92 18.17 -5.60
CA TYR A 72 -1.35 18.22 -4.26
C TYR A 72 -0.92 16.89 -3.66
N VAL A 73 -1.35 15.75 -4.22
CA VAL A 73 -1.12 14.44 -3.61
C VAL A 73 -0.51 13.44 -4.59
N LYS A 74 -1.07 13.38 -5.80
CA LYS A 74 -0.75 12.35 -6.80
C LYS A 74 0.75 12.28 -7.15
N ASP A 75 1.23 11.04 -7.35
CA ASP A 75 2.60 10.72 -7.75
C ASP A 75 3.67 11.17 -6.72
N SER A 76 3.26 11.42 -5.46
CA SER A 76 4.16 11.70 -4.33
C SER A 76 4.59 10.42 -3.62
N VAL A 77 5.67 10.50 -2.83
CA VAL A 77 6.13 9.39 -1.97
C VAL A 77 4.98 8.81 -1.15
N GLU A 78 4.20 9.68 -0.52
CA GLU A 78 3.09 9.31 0.36
C GLU A 78 1.94 8.65 -0.40
N ASP A 79 1.67 9.09 -1.62
CA ASP A 79 0.66 8.54 -2.52
C ASP A 79 1.03 7.12 -2.97
N GLU A 80 2.28 6.92 -3.38
CA GLU A 80 2.75 5.61 -3.84
C GLU A 80 2.84 4.59 -2.68
N ILE A 81 3.24 5.03 -1.48
CA ILE A 81 3.18 4.17 -0.28
C ILE A 81 1.72 3.79 0.07
N ALA A 82 0.76 4.70 -0.14
CA ALA A 82 -0.65 4.39 0.01
C ALA A 82 -1.13 3.36 -1.03
N ASP A 83 -0.66 3.43 -2.29
CA ASP A 83 -0.99 2.43 -3.32
C ASP A 83 -0.45 1.05 -2.97
N VAL A 84 0.75 0.94 -2.39
CA VAL A 84 1.26 -0.33 -1.84
C VAL A 84 0.25 -0.93 -0.84
N CYS A 85 -0.26 -0.12 0.09
CA CYS A 85 -1.26 -0.58 1.06
C CYS A 85 -2.57 -1.00 0.38
N ILE A 86 -3.07 -0.22 -0.58
CA ILE A 86 -4.34 -0.48 -1.27
C ILE A 86 -4.26 -1.80 -2.05
N ARG A 87 -3.14 -2.08 -2.74
CA ARG A 87 -2.93 -3.36 -3.41
C ARG A 87 -2.90 -4.54 -2.43
N LEU A 88 -2.25 -4.38 -1.27
CA LEU A 88 -2.27 -5.42 -0.24
C LEU A 88 -3.67 -5.62 0.35
N PHE A 89 -4.45 -4.56 0.55
CA PHE A 89 -5.84 -4.66 1.02
C PHE A 89 -6.74 -5.35 -0.02
N ASP A 90 -6.58 -5.04 -1.29
CA ASP A 90 -7.28 -5.75 -2.38
C ASP A 90 -6.97 -7.25 -2.33
N MET A 91 -5.70 -7.63 -2.22
CA MET A 91 -5.30 -9.03 -2.07
C MET A 91 -5.86 -9.67 -0.78
N CYS A 92 -5.90 -8.93 0.32
CA CYS A 92 -6.52 -9.42 1.56
C CYS A 92 -8.01 -9.75 1.34
N GLY A 93 -8.74 -8.89 0.64
CA GLY A 93 -10.13 -9.13 0.26
C GLY A 93 -10.28 -10.34 -0.66
N TYR A 94 -9.43 -10.45 -1.69
CA TYR A 94 -9.42 -11.58 -2.62
C TYR A 94 -9.18 -12.93 -1.93
N PHE A 95 -8.22 -13.01 -1.00
CA PHE A 95 -7.91 -14.23 -0.26
C PHE A 95 -8.80 -14.47 0.96
N GLY A 96 -9.62 -13.48 1.36
CA GLY A 96 -10.45 -13.54 2.56
C GLY A 96 -9.60 -13.67 3.83
N ILE A 97 -8.56 -12.84 3.96
CA ILE A 97 -7.66 -12.77 5.13
C ILE A 97 -7.68 -11.37 5.75
N ASN A 98 -7.39 -11.31 7.05
CA ASN A 98 -7.16 -10.04 7.75
C ASN A 98 -5.82 -10.11 8.49
N PRO A 99 -4.77 -9.50 7.94
CA PRO A 99 -3.40 -9.64 8.42
C PRO A 99 -3.10 -8.85 9.69
N TRP A 100 -4.04 -8.03 10.17
CA TRP A 100 -3.77 -7.12 11.28
C TRP A 100 -3.33 -7.84 12.57
N ARG A 101 -4.05 -8.89 12.97
CA ARG A 101 -3.72 -9.64 14.19
C ARG A 101 -2.35 -10.30 14.11
N ALA A 102 -2.02 -10.87 12.96
CA ALA A 102 -0.70 -11.48 12.74
C ALA A 102 0.43 -10.42 12.81
N GLY A 103 0.17 -9.21 12.33
CA GLY A 103 1.10 -8.09 12.45
C GLY A 103 1.32 -7.64 13.89
N GLU A 104 0.27 -7.56 14.73
CA GLU A 104 0.42 -7.22 16.15
C GLU A 104 1.35 -8.18 16.89
N GLU A 105 1.30 -9.48 16.58
CA GLU A 105 2.22 -10.49 17.14
C GLU A 105 3.67 -10.22 16.75
N VAL A 106 3.92 -9.80 15.50
CA VAL A 106 5.28 -9.46 15.02
C VAL A 106 5.82 -8.23 15.74
N LEU A 107 4.97 -7.24 16.04
CA LEU A 107 5.38 -6.03 16.79
C LEU A 107 5.86 -6.32 18.19
N THR A 108 5.19 -7.23 18.90
CA THR A 108 5.59 -7.57 20.27
C THR A 108 6.97 -8.22 20.34
N LEU A 109 7.46 -8.75 19.21
CA LEU A 109 8.76 -9.41 19.09
C LEU A 109 9.90 -8.47 18.63
N ARG A 110 9.60 -7.25 18.14
CA ARG A 110 10.61 -6.32 17.60
C ARG A 110 10.39 -4.89 18.12
N ASN A 111 10.92 -4.60 19.29
CA ASN A 111 10.84 -3.24 19.87
C ASN A 111 11.82 -2.21 19.26
N ASP A 112 12.63 -2.59 18.24
CA ASP A 112 13.74 -1.76 17.75
C ASP A 112 13.52 -1.10 16.39
N TRP A 113 12.35 -1.25 15.77
CA TRP A 113 12.06 -0.70 14.43
C TRP A 113 12.31 0.80 14.30
N GLU A 114 11.94 1.60 15.30
CA GLU A 114 12.14 3.05 15.27
C GLU A 114 13.62 3.42 15.19
N ASN A 115 14.48 2.69 15.89
CA ASN A 115 15.92 2.89 15.86
C ASN A 115 16.56 2.41 14.56
N GLU A 116 16.06 1.32 13.98
CA GLU A 116 16.56 0.77 12.72
C GLU A 116 16.18 1.68 11.54
N PHE A 117 14.94 2.16 11.46
CA PHE A 117 14.49 3.07 10.40
C PHE A 117 15.31 4.36 10.35
N GLY A 118 15.64 4.96 11.50
CA GLY A 118 16.43 6.18 11.55
C GLY A 118 17.87 6.03 11.04
N ARG A 119 18.34 4.80 10.80
CA ARG A 119 19.69 4.51 10.27
C ARG A 119 19.70 4.15 8.78
N MET A 120 18.55 3.85 8.21
CA MET A 120 18.39 3.41 6.83
C MET A 120 18.01 4.59 5.93
N THR A 121 18.60 4.63 4.75
CA THR A 121 18.13 5.51 3.67
C THR A 121 16.75 5.06 3.16
N PHE A 122 16.04 5.93 2.45
CA PHE A 122 14.75 5.60 1.86
C PHE A 122 14.83 4.35 0.96
N THR A 123 15.85 4.26 0.13
CA THR A 123 16.06 3.12 -0.78
C THR A 123 16.38 1.82 -0.05
N GLU A 124 17.08 1.87 1.07
CA GLU A 124 17.31 0.69 1.93
C GLU A 124 16.02 0.24 2.61
N GLN A 125 15.16 1.17 3.05
CA GLN A 125 13.84 0.87 3.59
C GLN A 125 12.93 0.24 2.52
N ALA A 126 12.91 0.80 1.30
CA ALA A 126 12.18 0.24 0.17
C ALA A 126 12.66 -1.18 -0.20
N TYR A 127 13.97 -1.41 -0.19
CA TYR A 127 14.55 -2.73 -0.44
C TYR A 127 14.18 -3.74 0.65
N ALA A 128 14.22 -3.34 1.93
CA ALA A 128 13.77 -4.18 3.05
C ALA A 128 12.29 -4.59 2.91
N LEU A 129 11.44 -3.67 2.43
CA LEU A 129 10.03 -3.96 2.15
C LEU A 129 9.88 -5.02 1.04
N VAL A 130 10.64 -4.92 -0.05
CA VAL A 130 10.67 -5.94 -1.12
C VAL A 130 11.12 -7.29 -0.58
N GLN A 131 12.12 -7.33 0.32
CA GLN A 131 12.56 -8.58 0.94
C GLN A 131 11.49 -9.23 1.83
N LEU A 132 10.63 -8.44 2.50
CA LEU A 132 9.50 -8.96 3.28
C LEU A 132 8.42 -9.59 2.38
N LEU A 133 8.26 -9.12 1.14
CA LEU A 133 7.31 -9.65 0.17
C LEU A 133 7.82 -10.92 -0.55
N ALA A 134 9.14 -11.08 -0.67
CA ALA A 134 9.74 -12.18 -1.44
C ALA A 134 9.25 -13.59 -1.05
N PRO A 135 8.97 -13.92 0.23
CA PRO A 135 8.48 -15.24 0.61
C PRO A 135 7.06 -15.56 0.10
N CYS A 136 6.29 -14.57 -0.40
CA CYS A 136 4.97 -14.81 -0.99
C CYS A 136 5.04 -15.65 -2.27
N CYS A 137 6.20 -15.63 -2.96
CA CYS A 137 6.38 -16.22 -4.28
C CYS A 137 7.61 -17.14 -4.26
N SER A 138 7.41 -18.41 -4.02
CA SER A 138 8.46 -19.41 -4.21
C SER A 138 8.21 -20.16 -5.52
N PRO A 139 9.10 -20.10 -6.52
CA PRO A 139 8.94 -20.83 -7.78
C PRO A 139 8.87 -22.36 -7.62
N MET A 140 9.23 -22.86 -6.44
CA MET A 140 9.32 -24.28 -6.11
C MET A 140 8.26 -24.75 -5.11
N ALA A 141 7.41 -23.87 -4.62
CA ALA A 141 6.36 -24.20 -3.65
C ALA A 141 4.96 -24.12 -4.28
N ASN A 142 4.03 -24.88 -3.73
CA ASN A 142 2.59 -24.69 -3.98
C ASN A 142 2.18 -23.25 -3.61
N GLU A 143 1.04 -22.81 -4.12
CA GLU A 143 0.46 -21.50 -3.73
C GLU A 143 0.59 -21.30 -2.20
N PRO A 144 1.04 -20.11 -1.75
CA PRO A 144 1.24 -19.86 -0.33
C PRO A 144 -0.05 -20.07 0.44
N SER A 145 0.02 -20.69 1.62
CA SER A 145 -1.16 -20.87 2.45
C SER A 145 -1.72 -19.51 2.90
N LYS A 146 -3.03 -19.44 3.14
CA LYS A 146 -3.66 -18.23 3.71
C LYS A 146 -2.98 -17.77 5.01
N SER A 147 -2.52 -18.71 5.83
CA SER A 147 -1.77 -18.40 7.06
C SER A 147 -0.45 -17.72 6.76
N ALA A 148 0.31 -18.22 5.79
CA ALA A 148 1.58 -17.60 5.38
C ALA A 148 1.36 -16.19 4.81
N LEU A 149 0.39 -16.01 3.90
CA LEU A 149 0.03 -14.70 3.38
C LEU A 149 -0.38 -13.73 4.49
N ASN A 150 -1.17 -14.21 5.46
CA ASN A 150 -1.62 -13.40 6.58
C ASN A 150 -0.44 -12.86 7.41
N HIS A 151 0.55 -13.69 7.70
CA HIS A 151 1.75 -13.27 8.43
C HIS A 151 2.64 -12.31 7.62
N ILE A 152 2.85 -12.60 6.33
CA ILE A 152 3.67 -11.76 5.46
C ILE A 152 3.02 -10.39 5.29
N PHE A 153 1.74 -10.32 4.93
CA PHE A 153 1.04 -9.06 4.74
C PHE A 153 0.93 -8.27 6.04
N GLY A 154 0.74 -8.96 7.19
CA GLY A 154 0.81 -8.34 8.50
C GLY A 154 2.15 -7.65 8.74
N SER A 155 3.25 -8.36 8.53
CA SER A 155 4.60 -7.81 8.68
C SER A 155 4.85 -6.61 7.75
N VAL A 156 4.41 -6.71 6.50
CA VAL A 156 4.55 -5.65 5.49
C VAL A 156 3.75 -4.40 5.88
N LEU A 157 2.47 -4.55 6.25
CA LEU A 157 1.63 -3.42 6.65
C LEU A 157 2.15 -2.74 7.92
N PHE A 158 2.70 -3.51 8.86
CA PHE A 158 3.35 -2.95 10.03
C PHE A 158 4.63 -2.22 9.68
N PHE A 159 5.47 -2.78 8.81
CA PHE A 159 6.65 -2.10 8.31
C PHE A 159 6.26 -0.74 7.71
N ILE A 160 5.28 -0.70 6.81
CA ILE A 160 4.80 0.53 6.16
C ILE A 160 4.27 1.53 7.20
N TYR A 161 3.55 1.06 8.22
CA TYR A 161 3.06 1.93 9.29
C TYR A 161 4.21 2.63 10.03
N TYR A 162 5.26 1.90 10.42
CA TYR A 162 6.43 2.51 11.06
C TYR A 162 7.23 3.37 10.10
N TRP A 163 7.36 2.96 8.85
CA TRP A 163 7.99 3.76 7.82
C TRP A 163 7.29 5.11 7.64
N SER A 164 5.96 5.13 7.57
CA SER A 164 5.20 6.37 7.50
C SER A 164 5.39 7.28 8.72
N LYS A 165 5.53 6.68 9.92
CA LYS A 165 5.85 7.43 11.15
C LYS A 165 7.23 8.06 11.09
N ASN A 166 8.21 7.32 10.61
CA ASN A 166 9.58 7.81 10.43
C ASN A 166 9.64 8.94 9.40
N LEU A 167 8.89 8.83 8.30
CA LEU A 167 8.75 9.86 7.27
C LEU A 167 7.88 11.05 7.70
N GLY A 168 7.13 10.93 8.79
CA GLY A 168 6.37 12.03 9.39
C GLY A 168 5.02 12.32 8.72
N PHE A 169 4.36 11.35 8.07
CA PHE A 169 3.07 11.56 7.41
C PHE A 169 1.94 10.67 7.96
N ASP A 170 0.69 11.09 7.75
CA ASP A 170 -0.52 10.33 8.12
C ASP A 170 -0.89 9.33 7.01
N LEU A 171 -0.42 8.10 7.15
CA LEU A 171 -0.70 7.02 6.20
C LEU A 171 -2.22 6.77 6.01
N ALA A 172 -3.01 6.86 7.09
CA ALA A 172 -4.44 6.60 6.99
C ALA A 172 -5.16 7.67 6.16
N TRP A 173 -4.75 8.93 6.30
CA TRP A 173 -5.25 10.03 5.48
C TRP A 173 -4.91 9.80 3.99
N HIS A 174 -3.67 9.45 3.67
CA HIS A 174 -3.24 9.20 2.30
C HIS A 174 -3.98 8.01 1.67
N ILE A 175 -4.12 6.89 2.38
CA ILE A 175 -4.93 5.74 1.93
C ILE A 175 -6.37 6.18 1.63
N GLU A 176 -7.01 6.95 2.52
CA GLU A 176 -8.38 7.43 2.33
C GLU A 176 -8.51 8.32 1.10
N GLN A 177 -7.59 9.27 0.89
CA GLN A 177 -7.64 10.14 -0.29
C GLN A 177 -7.39 9.35 -1.57
N LYS A 178 -6.42 8.43 -1.59
CA LYS A 178 -6.13 7.59 -2.75
C LYS A 178 -7.30 6.68 -3.11
N MET A 179 -7.95 6.05 -2.13
CA MET A 179 -9.14 5.23 -2.36
C MET A 179 -10.27 6.04 -3.02
N LYS A 180 -10.57 7.24 -2.52
CA LYS A 180 -11.57 8.13 -3.13
C LYS A 180 -11.21 8.50 -4.57
N TYR A 181 -9.93 8.74 -4.82
CA TYR A 181 -9.46 9.02 -6.18
C TYR A 181 -9.65 7.78 -7.07
N ASN A 182 -9.27 6.60 -6.62
CA ASN A 182 -9.39 5.35 -7.38
C ASN A 182 -10.85 4.97 -7.65
N GLU A 183 -11.76 5.16 -6.70
CA GLU A 183 -13.21 4.92 -6.84
C GLU A 183 -13.83 5.74 -8.00
N SER A 184 -13.28 6.92 -8.30
CA SER A 184 -13.76 7.79 -9.39
C SER A 184 -13.18 7.47 -10.77
N ARG A 185 -12.24 6.53 -10.87
CA ARG A 185 -11.56 6.17 -12.14
C ARG A 185 -12.40 5.16 -12.94
N GLY A 186 -12.16 5.09 -14.23
CA GLY A 186 -12.86 4.14 -15.11
C GLY A 186 -12.27 2.73 -15.07
N TYR A 187 -12.85 1.84 -15.89
CA TYR A 187 -12.46 0.44 -16.02
C TYR A 187 -10.95 0.25 -16.21
N LYS A 188 -10.37 -0.65 -15.41
CA LYS A 188 -8.92 -0.92 -15.30
C LYS A 188 -8.04 0.34 -15.24
N HIS A 189 -8.61 1.48 -14.86
CA HIS A 189 -7.91 2.77 -14.83
C HIS A 189 -7.20 3.12 -16.16
N GLY A 190 -7.66 2.54 -17.30
CA GLY A 190 -7.02 2.65 -18.59
C GLY A 190 -5.73 1.83 -18.75
N LYS A 191 -5.41 0.95 -17.80
CA LYS A 191 -4.25 0.05 -17.83
C LYS A 191 -4.62 -1.29 -18.47
N LYS A 192 -3.64 -2.05 -18.93
CA LYS A 192 -3.83 -3.39 -19.51
C LYS A 192 -4.29 -4.40 -18.45
N TYR A 193 -3.78 -4.29 -17.26
CA TYR A 193 -4.04 -5.14 -16.09
C TYR A 193 -3.91 -4.33 -14.80
#